data_06c2af3517a53f7a9fa2a48f2bd7f78a
#
_entry.id   06c2af3517a53f7a9fa2a48f2bd7f78a
#
_cell.length_a   1.000
_cell.length_b   1.000
_cell.length_c   1.000
_cell.angle_alpha   90.00
_cell.angle_beta   90.00
_cell.angle_gamma   90.00
#
_symmetry.space_group_name_H-M   'P 1'
#
loop_
_entity.id
_entity.type
_entity.pdbx_description
1 polymer ?
#
loop_
_entity_poly.entity_id
_entity_poly.type
_entity_poly.pdbx_seq_one_letter_code
_entity_poly.pdbx_strand_id
1 'polypeptide(L)'
;IVLSMGMTKMAKKKAVVKRLTAVETLGCTQIICSDKTGTLTQNKMTVVDHYGDDEALLARAMAQCSDAVLDAEAKEAKGEPTECALVNYAYKLGLDKTKLDSEDKRVAEAPFDSLRKMMSTIHSAGGGFVQYTKGAPDEILKRCTHVRVGGKDIPLTDEKREEILAANKQMADRALRVLAAAYKKLESVPEKFEPEDIEKGLTFLGLTGMIDPIRPEVKDAIVECKAAGIRPIMITGDHIDTAVAIATELGIITDKSQAITGSALGEMSDEEFEQKIGQYSVYARVQPEHKVKIVTTWKKKGYITAMTGDGVNDAPSIKSADIGIGMGITGTDVTKGAADMVLQDDNFATIVTAVGEGRRIYDNIRKAIQFLLSSNLAEVVAVFVATMLGFTLLRPMHLLWINLITDTFPALALGMEEGERDLMKRKPRDDKEGIFAGGVGLNVVLQGIFIGVITLLSYFIGHYIETGVWEWTFKESLEGMSMDGMTMAFLTLSMTEM
;
A
#
# COMPACT_ATOMS: atom_id res chain seq x y z
N ILE A 1 -11.00 10.86 21.83
CA ILE A 1 -9.93 11.84 21.58
C ILE A 1 -8.70 11.12 21.00
N VAL A 2 -8.09 10.12 21.68
CA VAL A 2 -6.88 9.41 21.23
C VAL A 2 -7.03 8.84 19.82
N LEU A 3 -8.14 8.12 19.53
CA LEU A 3 -8.44 7.61 18.18
C LEU A 3 -8.51 8.71 17.14
N SER A 4 -9.19 9.82 17.46
CA SER A 4 -9.35 10.96 16.54
C SER A 4 -8.00 11.62 16.21
N MET A 5 -7.13 11.76 17.21
CA MET A 5 -5.77 12.27 17.03
C MET A 5 -4.91 11.30 16.21
N GLY A 6 -5.06 10.00 16.46
CA GLY A 6 -4.43 8.94 15.68
C GLY A 6 -4.83 8.99 14.20
N MET A 7 -6.13 9.10 13.90
CA MET A 7 -6.62 9.25 12.53
C MET A 7 -6.06 10.49 11.84
N THR A 8 -5.96 11.62 12.54
CA THR A 8 -5.36 12.84 11.99
C THR A 8 -3.88 12.61 11.63
N LYS A 9 -3.13 11.87 12.45
CA LYS A 9 -1.74 11.50 12.17
C LYS A 9 -1.63 10.56 10.98
N MET A 10 -2.54 9.57 10.86
CA MET A 10 -2.62 8.67 9.69
C MET A 10 -2.92 9.45 8.41
N ALA A 11 -3.85 10.40 8.45
CA ALA A 11 -4.18 11.25 7.30
C ALA A 11 -2.97 12.10 6.84
N LYS A 12 -2.17 12.64 7.76
CA LYS A 12 -0.89 13.31 7.43
C LYS A 12 0.12 12.38 6.75
N LYS A 13 0.03 11.08 7.02
CA LYS A 13 0.81 10.02 6.37
C LYS A 13 0.09 9.43 5.16
N LYS A 14 -0.86 10.15 4.58
CA LYS A 14 -1.60 9.81 3.36
C LYS A 14 -2.57 8.63 3.46
N ALA A 15 -2.85 8.14 4.65
CA ALA A 15 -3.85 7.11 4.95
C ALA A 15 -5.07 7.75 5.61
N VAL A 16 -6.15 7.94 4.86
CA VAL A 16 -7.41 8.53 5.37
C VAL A 16 -8.35 7.42 5.81
N VAL A 17 -8.46 7.22 7.12
CA VAL A 17 -9.38 6.25 7.72
C VAL A 17 -10.76 6.89 7.89
N LYS A 18 -11.81 6.20 7.49
CA LYS A 18 -13.18 6.72 7.53
C LYS A 18 -13.96 6.32 8.79
N ARG A 19 -13.58 5.21 9.42
CA ARG A 19 -14.25 4.66 10.59
C ARG A 19 -13.29 4.48 11.75
N LEU A 20 -13.65 4.94 12.93
CA LEU A 20 -12.83 4.82 14.14
C LEU A 20 -12.45 3.37 14.47
N THR A 21 -13.38 2.45 14.29
CA THR A 21 -13.17 1.01 14.55
C THR A 21 -12.13 0.40 13.59
N ALA A 22 -12.01 0.91 12.38
CA ALA A 22 -11.04 0.41 11.41
C ALA A 22 -9.59 0.63 11.85
N VAL A 23 -9.30 1.62 12.70
CA VAL A 23 -7.95 1.87 13.22
C VAL A 23 -7.45 0.70 14.07
N GLU A 24 -8.32 0.17 14.93
CA GLU A 24 -7.99 -0.98 15.80
C GLU A 24 -7.80 -2.25 14.95
N THR A 25 -8.76 -2.55 14.08
CA THR A 25 -8.71 -3.72 13.18
C THR A 25 -7.48 -3.68 12.28
N LEU A 26 -7.09 -2.48 11.81
CA LEU A 26 -5.88 -2.28 10.99
C LEU A 26 -4.62 -2.72 11.74
N GLY A 27 -4.51 -2.41 13.04
CA GLY A 27 -3.41 -2.86 13.90
C GLY A 27 -3.32 -4.38 14.08
N CYS A 28 -4.44 -5.10 13.90
CA CYS A 28 -4.54 -6.56 13.98
C CYS A 28 -4.34 -7.25 12.62
N THR A 29 -4.15 -6.52 11.52
CA THR A 29 -4.04 -7.07 10.17
C THR A 29 -2.96 -8.14 10.08
N GLN A 30 -3.32 -9.31 9.54
CA GLN A 30 -2.46 -10.47 9.35
C GLN A 30 -2.22 -10.80 7.88
N ILE A 31 -3.19 -10.47 7.01
CA ILE A 31 -3.15 -10.69 5.58
C ILE A 31 -3.40 -9.36 4.87
N ILE A 32 -2.57 -9.01 3.91
CA ILE A 32 -2.80 -7.87 3.02
C ILE A 32 -2.89 -8.39 1.59
N CYS A 33 -4.10 -8.43 1.04
CA CYS A 33 -4.37 -8.72 -0.35
C CYS A 33 -4.26 -7.43 -1.15
N SER A 34 -3.22 -7.33 -1.98
CA SER A 34 -2.97 -6.15 -2.80
C SER A 34 -3.17 -6.43 -4.28
N ASP A 35 -3.89 -5.56 -4.96
CA ASP A 35 -3.81 -5.51 -6.42
C ASP A 35 -2.38 -5.12 -6.83
N LYS A 36 -1.92 -5.62 -7.98
CA LYS A 36 -0.59 -5.33 -8.50
C LYS A 36 -0.51 -3.90 -9.04
N THR A 37 -1.41 -3.60 -10.00
CA THR A 37 -1.34 -2.39 -10.80
C THR A 37 -1.68 -1.15 -9.98
N GLY A 38 -0.82 -0.14 -10.04
CA GLY A 38 -1.04 1.13 -9.33
C GLY A 38 -0.75 1.10 -7.83
N THR A 39 -0.74 -0.09 -7.18
CA THR A 39 -0.48 -0.24 -5.74
C THR A 39 0.95 -0.73 -5.47
N LEU A 40 1.34 -1.86 -6.04
CA LEU A 40 2.71 -2.39 -5.98
C LEU A 40 3.59 -1.77 -7.06
N THR A 41 2.98 -1.38 -8.18
CA THR A 41 3.62 -0.75 -9.33
C THR A 41 3.17 0.70 -9.49
N GLN A 42 3.85 1.45 -10.36
CA GLN A 42 3.61 2.89 -10.54
C GLN A 42 2.39 3.20 -11.42
N ASN A 43 1.73 2.19 -12.03
CA ASN A 43 0.70 2.34 -13.05
C ASN A 43 1.18 3.20 -14.24
N LYS A 44 2.44 3.06 -14.60
CA LYS A 44 3.10 3.85 -15.63
C LYS A 44 4.00 2.96 -16.46
N MET A 45 3.55 2.59 -17.67
CA MET A 45 4.39 1.85 -18.59
C MET A 45 5.69 2.62 -18.88
N THR A 46 6.81 1.92 -18.83
CA THR A 46 8.13 2.50 -19.07
C THR A 46 8.96 1.56 -19.93
N VAL A 47 9.62 2.09 -20.96
CA VAL A 47 10.62 1.34 -21.75
C VAL A 47 11.86 1.16 -20.89
N VAL A 48 12.25 -0.08 -20.65
CA VAL A 48 13.38 -0.46 -19.79
C VAL A 48 14.47 -1.21 -20.54
N ASP A 49 14.17 -1.67 -21.75
CA ASP A 49 15.11 -2.41 -22.59
C ASP A 49 14.82 -2.18 -24.07
N HIS A 50 15.82 -2.32 -24.91
CA HIS A 50 15.69 -2.27 -26.37
C HIS A 50 16.64 -3.26 -27.03
N TYR A 51 16.31 -3.65 -28.27
CA TYR A 51 17.16 -4.42 -29.18
C TYR A 51 17.17 -3.74 -30.54
N GLY A 52 18.34 -3.49 -31.08
CA GLY A 52 18.58 -2.85 -32.39
C GLY A 52 19.79 -1.94 -32.32
N ASP A 53 20.47 -1.74 -33.47
CA ASP A 53 21.73 -0.99 -33.53
C ASP A 53 21.52 0.53 -33.59
N ASP A 54 20.34 0.98 -34.01
CA ASP A 54 20.03 2.41 -34.22
C ASP A 54 18.92 2.83 -33.24
N GLU A 55 19.30 2.99 -31.96
CA GLU A 55 18.40 3.33 -30.89
C GLU A 55 17.65 4.64 -31.14
N ALA A 56 18.33 5.64 -31.69
CA ALA A 56 17.72 6.94 -31.97
C ALA A 56 16.60 6.85 -33.02
N LEU A 57 16.84 6.08 -34.10
CA LEU A 57 15.83 5.86 -35.14
C LEU A 57 14.68 4.97 -34.64
N LEU A 58 15.00 3.97 -33.84
CA LEU A 58 13.97 3.13 -33.15
C LEU A 58 13.04 3.98 -32.28
N ALA A 59 13.62 4.82 -31.43
CA ALA A 59 12.86 5.69 -30.55
C ALA A 59 12.03 6.73 -31.32
N ARG A 60 12.61 7.31 -32.42
CA ARG A 60 11.90 8.21 -33.32
C ARG A 60 10.69 7.52 -33.97
N ALA A 61 10.90 6.32 -34.53
CA ALA A 61 9.85 5.55 -35.16
C ALA A 61 8.72 5.22 -34.18
N MET A 62 9.06 4.80 -32.96
CA MET A 62 8.09 4.50 -31.89
C MET A 62 7.30 5.74 -31.48
N ALA A 63 7.94 6.91 -31.33
CA ALA A 63 7.27 8.14 -30.93
C ALA A 63 6.38 8.72 -32.04
N GLN A 64 6.85 8.76 -33.28
CA GLN A 64 6.08 9.30 -34.41
C GLN A 64 4.93 8.38 -34.82
N CYS A 65 5.08 7.05 -34.63
CA CYS A 65 4.02 6.09 -34.83
C CYS A 65 3.15 5.92 -33.55
N SER A 66 2.82 7.01 -32.86
CA SER A 66 2.03 7.05 -31.62
C SER A 66 1.08 8.24 -31.62
N ASP A 67 -0.09 8.09 -30.98
CA ASP A 67 -1.08 9.16 -30.82
C ASP A 67 -0.92 9.94 -29.52
N ALA A 68 -0.13 9.44 -28.56
CA ALA A 68 0.20 10.13 -27.33
C ALA A 68 0.91 11.46 -27.62
N VAL A 69 0.52 12.52 -26.90
CA VAL A 69 1.04 13.89 -27.05
C VAL A 69 1.94 14.23 -25.88
N LEU A 70 3.12 14.81 -26.16
CA LEU A 70 4.03 15.31 -25.13
C LEU A 70 3.47 16.61 -24.53
N ASP A 71 3.25 16.63 -23.22
CA ASP A 71 2.91 17.85 -22.49
C ASP A 71 4.19 18.66 -22.24
N ALA A 72 4.25 19.87 -22.80
CA ALA A 72 5.43 20.73 -22.74
C ALA A 72 5.76 21.22 -21.31
N GLU A 73 4.74 21.40 -20.47
CA GLU A 73 4.92 21.83 -19.06
C GLU A 73 5.31 20.67 -18.15
N ALA A 74 4.61 19.54 -18.25
CA ALA A 74 4.86 18.35 -17.45
C ALA A 74 6.08 17.56 -17.92
N LYS A 75 6.56 17.76 -19.17
CA LYS A 75 7.61 16.96 -19.83
C LYS A 75 7.30 15.46 -19.83
N GLU A 76 6.05 15.12 -19.88
CA GLU A 76 5.51 13.75 -19.91
C GLU A 76 4.44 13.61 -20.99
N ALA A 77 4.34 12.42 -21.57
CA ALA A 77 3.33 12.13 -22.58
C ALA A 77 1.97 11.87 -21.92
N LYS A 78 0.90 12.32 -22.60
CA LYS A 78 -0.50 12.05 -22.27
C LYS A 78 -1.15 11.26 -23.41
N GLY A 79 -1.86 10.20 -23.05
CA GLY A 79 -2.54 9.30 -24.00
C GLY A 79 -2.62 7.88 -23.47
N GLU A 80 -2.66 6.90 -24.36
CA GLU A 80 -2.65 5.49 -24.01
C GLU A 80 -1.29 5.12 -23.33
N PRO A 81 -1.29 4.36 -22.21
CA PRO A 81 -0.09 4.11 -21.41
C PRO A 81 1.10 3.55 -22.18
N THR A 82 0.87 2.63 -23.12
CA THR A 82 1.94 2.04 -23.95
C THR A 82 2.56 3.08 -24.86
N GLU A 83 1.75 3.93 -25.48
CA GLU A 83 2.23 5.00 -26.35
C GLU A 83 2.94 6.11 -25.58
N CYS A 84 2.42 6.45 -24.38
CA CYS A 84 3.11 7.36 -23.47
C CYS A 84 4.53 6.86 -23.12
N ALA A 85 4.68 5.55 -22.90
CA ALA A 85 5.99 4.95 -22.64
C ALA A 85 6.98 5.18 -23.80
N LEU A 86 6.51 5.00 -25.03
CA LEU A 86 7.33 5.16 -26.24
C LEU A 86 7.72 6.62 -26.48
N VAL A 87 6.78 7.55 -26.30
CA VAL A 87 7.03 9.00 -26.43
C VAL A 87 7.98 9.49 -25.33
N ASN A 88 7.79 9.06 -24.09
CA ASN A 88 8.67 9.39 -22.96
C ASN A 88 10.09 8.79 -23.15
N TYR A 89 10.20 7.60 -23.74
CA TYR A 89 11.47 6.99 -24.09
C TYR A 89 12.24 7.84 -25.11
N ALA A 90 11.57 8.25 -26.20
CA ALA A 90 12.17 9.14 -27.20
C ALA A 90 12.60 10.48 -26.57
N TYR A 91 11.78 11.06 -25.71
CA TYR A 91 12.10 12.31 -25.01
C TYR A 91 13.35 12.19 -24.13
N LYS A 92 13.54 11.08 -23.42
CA LYS A 92 14.76 10.80 -22.64
C LYS A 92 16.03 10.76 -23.49
N LEU A 93 15.92 10.35 -24.75
CA LEU A 93 17.00 10.34 -25.73
C LEU A 93 17.19 11.70 -26.44
N GLY A 94 16.46 12.74 -25.98
CA GLY A 94 16.53 14.09 -26.55
C GLY A 94 15.65 14.30 -27.80
N LEU A 95 14.79 13.34 -28.13
CA LEU A 95 13.88 13.41 -29.28
C LEU A 95 12.50 13.92 -28.81
N ASP A 96 12.29 15.21 -28.95
CA ASP A 96 11.03 15.87 -28.61
C ASP A 96 9.97 15.62 -29.71
N LYS A 97 8.93 14.86 -29.40
CA LYS A 97 7.88 14.52 -30.36
C LYS A 97 7.20 15.73 -30.96
N THR A 98 7.02 16.81 -30.21
CA THR A 98 6.40 18.04 -30.71
C THR A 98 7.24 18.67 -31.82
N LYS A 99 8.57 18.66 -31.69
CA LYS A 99 9.49 19.10 -32.71
C LYS A 99 9.53 18.15 -33.91
N LEU A 100 9.60 16.86 -33.64
CA LEU A 100 9.58 15.83 -34.68
C LEU A 100 8.33 15.93 -35.56
N ASP A 101 7.15 16.10 -34.94
CA ASP A 101 5.89 16.23 -35.68
C ASP A 101 5.75 17.56 -36.42
N SER A 102 6.48 18.61 -36.01
CA SER A 102 6.55 19.89 -36.72
C SER A 102 7.50 19.84 -37.94
N GLU A 103 8.60 19.10 -37.82
CA GLU A 103 9.59 18.90 -38.88
C GLU A 103 9.09 17.88 -39.93
N ASP A 104 8.60 16.72 -39.43
CA ASP A 104 8.12 15.62 -40.27
C ASP A 104 6.62 15.42 -40.02
N LYS A 105 5.79 16.16 -40.74
CA LYS A 105 4.35 16.13 -40.58
C LYS A 105 3.75 14.76 -40.93
N ARG A 106 2.90 14.22 -40.05
CA ARG A 106 2.10 13.04 -40.37
C ARG A 106 1.11 13.39 -41.48
N VAL A 107 1.16 12.65 -42.57
CA VAL A 107 0.34 12.87 -43.78
C VAL A 107 -0.71 11.77 -43.96
N ALA A 108 -0.47 10.57 -43.45
CA ALA A 108 -1.42 9.47 -43.51
C ALA A 108 -1.18 8.48 -42.35
N GLU A 109 -2.19 7.69 -42.01
CA GLU A 109 -2.11 6.67 -40.97
C GLU A 109 -3.03 5.47 -41.26
N ALA A 110 -2.57 4.29 -40.83
CA ALA A 110 -3.39 3.11 -40.61
C ALA A 110 -3.46 2.88 -39.10
N PRO A 111 -4.60 3.19 -38.43
CA PRO A 111 -4.72 3.10 -36.99
C PRO A 111 -4.45 1.69 -36.46
N PHE A 112 -4.21 1.56 -35.15
CA PHE A 112 -4.03 0.26 -34.54
C PHE A 112 -5.29 -0.63 -34.74
N ASP A 113 -5.05 -1.84 -35.20
CA ASP A 113 -6.06 -2.85 -35.34
C ASP A 113 -5.65 -4.13 -34.61
N SER A 114 -6.57 -4.68 -33.81
CA SER A 114 -6.32 -5.83 -32.95
C SER A 114 -6.11 -7.14 -33.72
N LEU A 115 -6.63 -7.25 -34.95
CA LEU A 115 -6.46 -8.42 -35.81
C LEU A 115 -5.08 -8.38 -36.46
N ARG A 116 -4.65 -7.20 -36.96
CA ARG A 116 -3.32 -6.98 -37.54
C ARG A 116 -2.25 -6.86 -36.45
N LYS A 117 -2.61 -6.45 -35.24
CA LYS A 117 -1.73 -6.17 -34.09
C LYS A 117 -0.63 -5.15 -34.37
N MET A 118 -0.92 -4.16 -35.21
CA MET A 118 0.02 -3.12 -35.61
C MET A 118 -0.67 -1.82 -36.00
N MET A 119 0.12 -0.76 -36.08
CA MET A 119 -0.23 0.58 -36.51
C MET A 119 0.86 1.10 -37.44
N SER A 120 0.48 1.88 -38.45
CA SER A 120 1.41 2.51 -39.38
C SER A 120 1.10 3.99 -39.56
N THR A 121 2.14 4.83 -39.63
CA THR A 121 2.01 6.26 -39.91
C THR A 121 2.99 6.64 -41.03
N ILE A 122 2.62 7.59 -41.90
CA ILE A 122 3.47 8.15 -42.94
C ILE A 122 3.72 9.60 -42.61
N HIS A 123 4.99 9.97 -42.69
CA HIS A 123 5.47 11.32 -42.38
C HIS A 123 6.25 11.90 -43.60
N SER A 124 6.14 13.22 -43.81
CA SER A 124 7.00 13.92 -44.76
C SER A 124 8.42 14.03 -44.17
N ALA A 125 9.45 13.65 -44.92
CA ALA A 125 10.81 13.67 -44.43
C ALA A 125 11.79 13.97 -45.57
N GLY A 126 12.59 15.03 -45.48
CA GLY A 126 13.73 15.29 -46.35
C GLY A 126 13.46 15.33 -47.86
N GLY A 127 12.27 15.75 -48.29
CA GLY A 127 11.86 15.79 -49.69
C GLY A 127 11.24 14.51 -50.24
N GLY A 128 10.99 13.51 -49.40
CA GLY A 128 10.23 12.28 -49.64
C GLY A 128 9.31 11.96 -48.50
N PHE A 129 8.98 10.70 -48.36
CA PHE A 129 8.12 10.23 -47.25
C PHE A 129 8.76 9.05 -46.53
N VAL A 130 8.47 8.91 -45.22
CA VAL A 130 8.86 7.76 -44.43
C VAL A 130 7.64 7.19 -43.75
N GLN A 131 7.47 5.89 -43.86
CA GLN A 131 6.48 5.14 -43.12
C GLN A 131 7.17 4.53 -41.89
N TYR A 132 6.54 4.68 -40.74
CA TYR A 132 6.85 3.94 -39.50
C TYR A 132 5.70 2.98 -39.18
N THR A 133 6.07 1.77 -38.80
CA THR A 133 5.10 0.73 -38.40
C THR A 133 5.55 0.15 -37.06
N LYS A 134 4.65 0.15 -36.07
CA LYS A 134 4.88 -0.50 -34.77
C LYS A 134 3.83 -1.59 -34.52
N GLY A 135 4.19 -2.64 -33.81
CA GLY A 135 3.26 -3.70 -33.46
C GLY A 135 3.90 -4.91 -32.81
N ALA A 136 3.16 -6.02 -32.80
CA ALA A 136 3.62 -7.28 -32.25
C ALA A 136 4.85 -7.79 -33.06
N PRO A 137 5.92 -8.21 -32.36
CA PRO A 137 7.17 -8.60 -33.02
C PRO A 137 7.01 -9.68 -34.08
N ASP A 138 6.20 -10.69 -33.83
CA ASP A 138 5.90 -11.79 -34.73
C ASP A 138 5.22 -11.30 -36.04
N GLU A 139 4.29 -10.36 -35.92
CA GLU A 139 3.55 -9.81 -37.05
C GLU A 139 4.40 -8.82 -37.88
N ILE A 140 5.19 -7.98 -37.22
CA ILE A 140 6.12 -7.05 -37.90
C ILE A 140 7.19 -7.83 -38.68
N LEU A 141 7.80 -8.84 -38.08
CA LEU A 141 8.83 -9.65 -38.73
C LEU A 141 8.33 -10.37 -39.99
N LYS A 142 7.09 -10.82 -40.04
CA LYS A 142 6.48 -11.43 -41.25
C LYS A 142 6.42 -10.46 -42.41
N ARG A 143 6.36 -9.16 -42.16
CA ARG A 143 6.22 -8.08 -43.14
C ARG A 143 7.56 -7.43 -43.53
N CYS A 144 8.65 -7.78 -42.83
CA CYS A 144 9.99 -7.27 -43.08
C CYS A 144 10.74 -8.13 -44.10
N THR A 145 11.39 -7.45 -45.02
CA THR A 145 12.32 -8.04 -45.98
C THR A 145 13.78 -7.63 -45.71
N HIS A 146 13.97 -6.57 -44.94
CA HIS A 146 15.27 -6.04 -44.55
C HIS A 146 15.36 -5.80 -43.06
N VAL A 147 16.58 -5.66 -42.56
CA VAL A 147 16.90 -5.28 -41.18
C VAL A 147 17.95 -4.19 -41.16
N ARG A 148 17.85 -3.22 -40.28
CA ARG A 148 18.82 -2.14 -40.10
C ARG A 148 19.93 -2.62 -39.18
N VAL A 149 21.16 -2.63 -39.71
CA VAL A 149 22.40 -3.02 -39.00
C VAL A 149 23.51 -2.04 -39.33
N GLY A 150 24.16 -1.46 -38.33
CA GLY A 150 25.28 -0.54 -38.51
C GLY A 150 24.94 0.66 -39.40
N GLY A 151 23.70 1.17 -39.37
CA GLY A 151 23.24 2.29 -40.18
C GLY A 151 22.91 1.94 -41.64
N LYS A 152 22.94 0.65 -42.03
CA LYS A 152 22.61 0.17 -43.40
C LYS A 152 21.44 -0.81 -43.35
N ASP A 153 20.63 -0.79 -44.39
CA ASP A 153 19.54 -1.72 -44.58
C ASP A 153 20.07 -2.95 -45.34
N ILE A 154 20.12 -4.09 -44.68
CA ILE A 154 20.58 -5.36 -45.27
C ILE A 154 19.39 -6.34 -45.36
N PRO A 155 19.42 -7.32 -46.30
CA PRO A 155 18.37 -8.34 -46.37
C PRO A 155 18.20 -9.09 -45.03
N LEU A 156 16.98 -9.33 -44.65
CA LEU A 156 16.62 -10.08 -43.46
C LEU A 156 16.81 -11.60 -43.73
N THR A 157 17.93 -12.17 -43.26
CA THR A 157 18.20 -13.61 -43.36
C THR A 157 17.45 -14.39 -42.27
N ASP A 158 17.36 -15.71 -42.44
CA ASP A 158 16.71 -16.56 -41.42
C ASP A 158 17.49 -16.56 -40.08
N GLU A 159 18.85 -16.49 -40.15
CA GLU A 159 19.65 -16.37 -38.93
C GLU A 159 19.36 -15.07 -38.16
N LYS A 160 19.23 -13.93 -38.88
CA LYS A 160 18.87 -12.66 -38.26
C LYS A 160 17.45 -12.67 -37.71
N ARG A 161 16.54 -13.37 -38.38
CA ARG A 161 15.15 -13.58 -37.87
C ARG A 161 15.14 -14.36 -36.56
N GLU A 162 15.92 -15.45 -36.49
CA GLU A 162 16.05 -16.24 -35.26
C GLU A 162 16.69 -15.45 -34.12
N GLU A 163 17.73 -14.64 -34.42
CA GLU A 163 18.34 -13.74 -33.42
C GLU A 163 17.35 -12.76 -32.84
N ILE A 164 16.54 -12.11 -33.68
CA ILE A 164 15.49 -11.16 -33.23
C ILE A 164 14.42 -11.89 -32.40
N LEU A 165 14.00 -13.07 -32.81
CA LEU A 165 13.01 -13.86 -32.06
C LEU A 165 13.59 -14.33 -30.72
N ALA A 166 14.88 -14.66 -30.64
CA ALA A 166 15.56 -14.98 -29.39
C ALA A 166 15.61 -13.77 -28.43
N ALA A 167 15.93 -12.57 -28.97
CA ALA A 167 15.89 -11.32 -28.19
C ALA A 167 14.47 -11.00 -27.68
N ASN A 168 13.46 -11.16 -28.54
CA ASN A 168 12.05 -11.01 -28.12
C ASN A 168 11.69 -11.98 -27.00
N LYS A 169 12.12 -13.26 -27.12
CA LYS A 169 11.88 -14.26 -26.08
C LYS A 169 12.56 -13.90 -24.77
N GLN A 170 13.82 -13.45 -24.80
CA GLN A 170 14.53 -13.02 -23.59
C GLN A 170 13.83 -11.86 -22.88
N MET A 171 13.30 -10.87 -23.63
CA MET A 171 12.52 -9.80 -23.08
C MET A 171 11.20 -10.30 -22.50
N ALA A 172 10.50 -11.20 -23.19
CA ALA A 172 9.26 -11.80 -22.75
C ALA A 172 9.44 -12.66 -21.49
N ASP A 173 10.54 -13.43 -21.38
CA ASP A 173 10.90 -14.24 -20.20
C ASP A 173 11.15 -13.35 -18.96
N ARG A 174 11.52 -12.06 -19.17
CA ARG A 174 11.61 -11.03 -18.12
C ARG A 174 10.29 -10.30 -17.89
N ALA A 175 9.19 -10.83 -18.39
CA ALA A 175 7.84 -10.25 -18.28
C ALA A 175 7.69 -8.86 -18.90
N LEU A 176 8.54 -8.49 -19.87
CA LEU A 176 8.40 -7.24 -20.60
C LEU A 176 7.32 -7.34 -21.68
N ARG A 177 6.53 -6.30 -21.84
CA ARG A 177 5.69 -6.10 -23.00
C ARG A 177 6.55 -5.63 -24.15
N VAL A 178 6.71 -6.44 -25.19
CA VAL A 178 7.58 -6.16 -26.31
C VAL A 178 6.79 -5.62 -27.50
N LEU A 179 7.26 -4.51 -28.08
CA LEU A 179 6.83 -3.99 -29.37
C LEU A 179 8.01 -3.91 -30.32
N ALA A 180 7.74 -4.23 -31.59
CA ALA A 180 8.67 -4.04 -32.68
C ALA A 180 8.37 -2.76 -33.45
N ALA A 181 9.43 -2.12 -33.99
CA ALA A 181 9.29 -1.08 -35.01
C ALA A 181 9.98 -1.47 -36.31
N ALA A 182 9.38 -1.04 -37.38
CA ALA A 182 9.93 -1.13 -38.75
C ALA A 182 9.66 0.17 -39.49
N TYR A 183 10.41 0.40 -40.58
CA TYR A 183 10.18 1.57 -41.40
C TYR A 183 10.33 1.24 -42.91
N LYS A 184 9.86 2.16 -43.74
CA LYS A 184 10.02 2.11 -45.19
C LYS A 184 10.12 3.52 -45.75
N LYS A 185 11.05 3.76 -46.67
CA LYS A 185 11.11 5.01 -47.40
C LYS A 185 10.18 4.94 -48.59
N LEU A 186 9.44 6.02 -48.86
CA LEU A 186 8.47 6.14 -49.93
C LEU A 186 8.79 7.40 -50.77
N GLU A 187 8.64 7.29 -52.06
CA GLU A 187 8.80 8.44 -52.97
C GLU A 187 7.53 9.29 -53.05
N SER A 188 6.36 8.67 -52.85
CA SER A 188 5.05 9.31 -52.82
C SER A 188 4.13 8.63 -51.84
N VAL A 189 3.10 9.34 -51.34
CA VAL A 189 2.01 8.74 -50.57
C VAL A 189 1.17 7.90 -51.51
N PRO A 190 0.87 6.62 -51.15
CA PRO A 190 0.03 5.76 -51.98
C PRO A 190 -1.39 6.34 -52.17
N GLU A 191 -1.92 6.31 -53.39
CA GLU A 191 -3.31 6.78 -53.68
C GLU A 191 -4.38 5.97 -52.96
N LYS A 192 -4.11 4.66 -52.78
CA LYS A 192 -4.94 3.76 -51.93
C LYS A 192 -4.18 3.41 -50.69
N PHE A 193 -4.67 3.87 -49.56
CA PHE A 193 -4.07 3.66 -48.27
C PHE A 193 -4.68 2.45 -47.59
N GLU A 194 -4.58 1.28 -48.26
CA GLU A 194 -5.02 0.02 -47.63
C GLU A 194 -3.86 -0.56 -46.80
N PRO A 195 -4.11 -0.92 -45.50
CA PRO A 195 -3.07 -1.44 -44.63
C PRO A 195 -2.28 -2.62 -45.24
N GLU A 196 -2.96 -3.52 -45.96
CA GLU A 196 -2.35 -4.69 -46.57
C GLU A 196 -1.30 -4.32 -47.68
N ASP A 197 -1.43 -3.15 -48.28
CA ASP A 197 -0.52 -2.69 -49.35
C ASP A 197 0.67 -1.95 -48.80
N ILE A 198 0.50 -1.19 -47.72
CA ILE A 198 1.57 -0.40 -47.14
C ILE A 198 2.43 -1.19 -46.15
N GLU A 199 1.85 -2.16 -45.45
CA GLU A 199 2.51 -2.95 -44.41
C GLU A 199 3.25 -4.18 -44.97
N LYS A 200 4.00 -4.00 -46.05
CA LYS A 200 4.85 -5.03 -46.68
C LYS A 200 6.18 -4.48 -47.18
N GLY A 201 7.19 -5.33 -47.20
CA GLY A 201 8.53 -4.92 -47.65
C GLY A 201 9.20 -3.91 -46.71
N LEU A 202 8.93 -4.05 -45.39
CA LEU A 202 9.47 -3.17 -44.35
C LEU A 202 10.90 -3.52 -43.99
N THR A 203 11.62 -2.54 -43.45
CA THR A 203 12.94 -2.72 -42.82
C THR A 203 12.75 -2.74 -41.29
N PHE A 204 13.13 -3.82 -40.66
CA PHE A 204 13.05 -3.97 -39.20
C PHE A 204 14.08 -3.03 -38.53
N LEU A 205 13.65 -2.28 -37.51
CA LEU A 205 14.48 -1.37 -36.72
C LEU A 205 14.93 -1.94 -35.40
N GLY A 206 14.02 -2.56 -34.66
CA GLY A 206 14.32 -3.06 -33.35
C GLY A 206 13.08 -3.42 -32.52
N LEU A 207 13.35 -3.80 -31.29
CA LEU A 207 12.35 -4.09 -30.26
C LEU A 207 12.47 -3.09 -29.12
N THR A 208 11.36 -2.76 -28.49
CA THR A 208 11.30 -2.07 -27.19
C THR A 208 10.59 -2.95 -26.18
N GLY A 209 11.25 -3.18 -25.04
CA GLY A 209 10.69 -3.91 -23.90
C GLY A 209 10.20 -2.94 -22.84
N MET A 210 8.94 -3.05 -22.45
CA MET A 210 8.27 -2.16 -21.50
C MET A 210 7.72 -2.93 -20.32
N ILE A 211 7.70 -2.28 -19.15
CA ILE A 211 7.08 -2.80 -17.95
C ILE A 211 6.45 -1.65 -17.17
N ASP A 212 5.46 -1.96 -16.35
CA ASP A 212 5.01 -1.08 -15.28
C ASP A 212 5.92 -1.31 -14.06
N PRO A 213 6.85 -0.37 -13.75
CA PRO A 213 7.89 -0.61 -12.78
C PRO A 213 7.33 -0.69 -11.35
N ILE A 214 7.95 -1.53 -10.54
CA ILE A 214 7.70 -1.61 -9.12
C ILE A 214 8.00 -0.24 -8.47
N ARG A 215 7.18 0.17 -7.50
CA ARG A 215 7.48 1.35 -6.69
C ARG A 215 8.71 1.08 -5.81
N PRO A 216 9.71 1.98 -5.75
CA PRO A 216 10.98 1.74 -5.04
C PRO A 216 10.79 1.34 -3.57
N GLU A 217 9.84 1.96 -2.88
CA GLU A 217 9.56 1.76 -1.46
C GLU A 217 8.80 0.47 -1.13
N VAL A 218 8.20 -0.19 -2.11
CA VAL A 218 7.37 -1.40 -1.87
C VAL A 218 8.21 -2.58 -1.44
N LYS A 219 9.42 -2.72 -1.94
CA LYS A 219 10.31 -3.84 -1.56
C LYS A 219 10.62 -3.82 -0.06
N ASP A 220 10.97 -2.65 0.47
CA ASP A 220 11.25 -2.48 1.90
C ASP A 220 9.97 -2.68 2.74
N ALA A 221 8.84 -2.18 2.25
CA ALA A 221 7.55 -2.38 2.89
C ALA A 221 7.14 -3.87 2.97
N ILE A 222 7.43 -4.68 1.96
CA ILE A 222 7.20 -6.14 1.99
C ILE A 222 8.09 -6.82 3.03
N VAL A 223 9.36 -6.41 3.15
CA VAL A 223 10.27 -6.92 4.19
C VAL A 223 9.72 -6.58 5.58
N GLU A 224 9.28 -5.33 5.79
CA GLU A 224 8.68 -4.87 7.05
C GLU A 224 7.39 -5.64 7.37
N CYS A 225 6.49 -5.86 6.39
CA CYS A 225 5.31 -6.69 6.54
C CYS A 225 5.65 -8.08 7.10
N LYS A 226 6.61 -8.76 6.47
CA LYS A 226 7.03 -10.11 6.88
C LYS A 226 7.63 -10.12 8.28
N ALA A 227 8.47 -9.13 8.61
CA ALA A 227 9.03 -8.96 9.95
C ALA A 227 7.93 -8.73 11.01
N ALA A 228 6.87 -8.03 10.63
CA ALA A 228 5.70 -7.76 11.47
C ALA A 228 4.73 -8.94 11.57
N GLY A 229 5.03 -10.10 10.95
CA GLY A 229 4.17 -11.28 10.93
C GLY A 229 2.94 -11.13 10.02
N ILE A 230 2.98 -10.19 9.09
CA ILE A 230 1.90 -9.94 8.12
C ILE A 230 2.27 -10.62 6.80
N ARG A 231 1.32 -11.32 6.20
CA ARG A 231 1.50 -11.98 4.91
C ARG A 231 0.99 -11.12 3.78
N PRO A 232 1.87 -10.59 2.91
CA PRO A 232 1.45 -9.93 1.67
C PRO A 232 1.01 -10.96 0.64
N ILE A 233 -0.10 -10.68 -0.03
CA ILE A 233 -0.68 -11.49 -1.10
C ILE A 233 -0.87 -10.58 -2.31
N MET A 234 -0.33 -10.98 -3.46
CA MET A 234 -0.52 -10.26 -4.71
C MET A 234 -1.66 -10.89 -5.51
N ILE A 235 -2.60 -10.06 -5.94
CA ILE A 235 -3.73 -10.44 -6.77
C ILE A 235 -3.68 -9.61 -8.05
N THR A 236 -3.76 -10.24 -9.23
CA THR A 236 -3.64 -9.52 -10.50
C THR A 236 -4.40 -10.20 -11.64
N GLY A 237 -4.83 -9.38 -12.61
CA GLY A 237 -5.34 -9.86 -13.90
C GLY A 237 -4.25 -10.31 -14.88
N ASP A 238 -2.96 -10.05 -14.58
CA ASP A 238 -1.83 -10.37 -15.45
C ASP A 238 -1.60 -11.86 -15.63
N HIS A 239 -0.77 -12.18 -16.62
CA HIS A 239 -0.28 -13.55 -16.85
C HIS A 239 0.54 -14.04 -15.65
N ILE A 240 0.46 -15.35 -15.39
CA ILE A 240 1.13 -15.97 -14.22
C ILE A 240 2.64 -15.75 -14.22
N ASP A 241 3.31 -15.80 -15.36
CA ASP A 241 4.76 -15.63 -15.43
C ASP A 241 5.17 -14.18 -15.08
N THR A 242 4.40 -13.18 -15.53
CA THR A 242 4.59 -11.78 -15.13
C THR A 242 4.36 -11.59 -13.62
N ALA A 243 3.30 -12.18 -13.09
CA ALA A 243 2.97 -12.11 -11.68
C ALA A 243 4.06 -12.76 -10.81
N VAL A 244 4.55 -13.94 -11.22
CA VAL A 244 5.66 -14.65 -10.54
C VAL A 244 6.95 -13.84 -10.56
N ALA A 245 7.32 -13.26 -11.70
CA ALA A 245 8.54 -12.44 -11.82
C ALA A 245 8.51 -11.26 -10.84
N ILE A 246 7.43 -10.48 -10.84
CA ILE A 246 7.26 -9.32 -9.96
C ILE A 246 7.21 -9.74 -8.49
N ALA A 247 6.46 -10.78 -8.16
CA ALA A 247 6.34 -11.25 -6.78
C ALA A 247 7.65 -11.82 -6.22
N THR A 248 8.47 -12.44 -7.08
CA THR A 248 9.81 -12.92 -6.71
C THR A 248 10.76 -11.75 -6.48
N GLU A 249 10.74 -10.74 -7.35
CA GLU A 249 11.56 -9.53 -7.22
C GLU A 249 11.23 -8.75 -5.93
N LEU A 250 9.93 -8.66 -5.59
CA LEU A 250 9.44 -8.07 -4.34
C LEU A 250 9.71 -8.96 -3.12
N GLY A 251 10.10 -10.21 -3.32
CA GLY A 251 10.27 -11.16 -2.24
C GLY A 251 8.96 -11.65 -1.61
N ILE A 252 7.80 -11.48 -2.27
CA ILE A 252 6.51 -12.01 -1.81
C ILE A 252 6.55 -13.54 -1.80
N ILE A 253 7.05 -14.13 -2.88
CA ILE A 253 7.26 -15.58 -3.05
C ILE A 253 8.73 -15.92 -3.28
N THR A 254 9.09 -17.16 -3.05
CA THR A 254 10.42 -17.72 -3.31
C THR A 254 10.38 -18.80 -4.38
N ASP A 255 9.21 -19.37 -4.65
CA ASP A 255 9.00 -20.45 -5.59
C ASP A 255 7.70 -20.29 -6.38
N LYS A 256 7.70 -20.71 -7.65
CA LYS A 256 6.54 -20.61 -8.55
C LYS A 256 5.32 -21.41 -8.05
N SER A 257 5.51 -22.46 -7.25
CA SER A 257 4.42 -23.24 -6.65
C SER A 257 3.54 -22.44 -5.69
N GLN A 258 4.03 -21.27 -5.23
CA GLN A 258 3.28 -20.35 -4.39
C GLN A 258 2.33 -19.43 -5.20
N ALA A 259 2.27 -19.63 -6.51
CA ALA A 259 1.39 -18.90 -7.43
C ALA A 259 0.34 -19.82 -8.04
N ILE A 260 -0.88 -19.29 -8.24
CA ILE A 260 -2.01 -20.00 -8.84
C ILE A 260 -2.76 -19.09 -9.82
N THR A 261 -3.35 -19.69 -10.88
CA THR A 261 -4.22 -18.96 -11.82
C THR A 261 -5.68 -18.97 -11.36
N GLY A 262 -6.45 -17.96 -11.81
CA GLY A 262 -7.88 -17.90 -11.55
C GLY A 262 -8.65 -19.12 -12.12
N SER A 263 -8.24 -19.69 -13.27
CA SER A 263 -8.82 -20.91 -13.81
C SER A 263 -8.63 -22.11 -12.87
N ALA A 264 -7.40 -22.34 -12.42
CA ALA A 264 -7.10 -23.42 -11.46
C ALA A 264 -7.82 -23.21 -10.12
N LEU A 265 -7.97 -21.95 -9.68
CA LEU A 265 -8.75 -21.60 -8.48
C LEU A 265 -10.25 -21.90 -8.68
N GLY A 266 -10.78 -21.68 -9.89
CA GLY A 266 -12.19 -21.95 -10.24
C GLY A 266 -12.53 -23.44 -10.29
N GLU A 267 -11.54 -24.30 -10.60
CA GLU A 267 -11.69 -25.75 -10.64
C GLU A 267 -11.65 -26.40 -9.23
N MET A 268 -11.12 -25.71 -8.21
CA MET A 268 -11.05 -26.22 -6.84
C MET A 268 -12.39 -26.05 -6.11
N SER A 269 -12.79 -27.09 -5.34
CA SER A 269 -13.87 -26.95 -4.39
C SER A 269 -13.51 -25.95 -3.27
N ASP A 270 -14.51 -25.43 -2.57
CA ASP A 270 -14.28 -24.46 -1.48
C ASP A 270 -13.50 -25.10 -0.33
N GLU A 271 -13.76 -26.39 -0.03
CA GLU A 271 -13.06 -27.14 1.00
C GLU A 271 -11.59 -27.38 0.62
N GLU A 272 -11.32 -27.74 -0.64
CA GLU A 272 -9.97 -27.95 -1.14
C GLU A 272 -9.19 -26.63 -1.12
N PHE A 273 -9.79 -25.54 -1.56
CA PHE A 273 -9.17 -24.22 -1.54
C PHE A 273 -8.88 -23.76 -0.11
N GLU A 274 -9.81 -23.96 0.83
CA GLU A 274 -9.60 -23.61 2.23
C GLU A 274 -8.41 -24.34 2.85
N GLN A 275 -8.18 -25.59 2.49
CA GLN A 275 -7.01 -26.36 2.93
C GLN A 275 -5.70 -25.83 2.33
N LYS A 276 -5.72 -25.48 1.04
CA LYS A 276 -4.51 -25.12 0.26
C LYS A 276 -4.19 -23.63 0.24
N ILE A 277 -5.10 -22.74 0.64
CA ILE A 277 -4.93 -21.28 0.53
C ILE A 277 -3.64 -20.79 1.20
N GLY A 278 -3.20 -21.45 2.27
CA GLY A 278 -1.94 -21.14 2.95
C GLY A 278 -0.68 -21.37 2.09
N GLN A 279 -0.78 -22.10 0.98
CA GLN A 279 0.34 -22.34 0.08
C GLN A 279 0.55 -21.20 -0.91
N TYR A 280 -0.52 -20.46 -1.25
CA TYR A 280 -0.49 -19.44 -2.29
C TYR A 280 -0.35 -18.03 -1.73
N SER A 281 0.51 -17.22 -2.35
CA SER A 281 0.69 -15.80 -2.08
C SER A 281 0.56 -14.95 -3.36
N VAL A 282 0.38 -15.58 -4.52
CA VAL A 282 0.18 -14.92 -5.81
C VAL A 282 -1.01 -15.55 -6.53
N TYR A 283 -1.94 -14.71 -6.95
CA TYR A 283 -3.11 -15.09 -7.72
C TYR A 283 -3.13 -14.31 -9.03
N ALA A 284 -2.97 -15.02 -10.16
CA ALA A 284 -2.84 -14.45 -11.49
C ALA A 284 -4.09 -14.72 -12.35
N ARG A 285 -4.41 -13.84 -13.29
CA ARG A 285 -5.60 -13.93 -14.15
C ARG A 285 -6.89 -14.16 -13.37
N VAL A 286 -7.04 -13.47 -12.26
CA VAL A 286 -8.24 -13.56 -11.41
C VAL A 286 -9.35 -12.66 -11.91
N GLN A 287 -10.59 -13.11 -11.70
CA GLN A 287 -11.80 -12.34 -11.91
C GLN A 287 -12.31 -11.77 -10.57
N PRO A 288 -13.25 -10.82 -10.57
CA PRO A 288 -13.79 -10.22 -9.34
C PRO A 288 -14.28 -11.21 -8.30
N GLU A 289 -14.96 -12.29 -8.75
CA GLU A 289 -15.49 -13.34 -7.87
C GLU A 289 -14.35 -14.08 -7.14
N HIS A 290 -13.24 -14.29 -7.82
CA HIS A 290 -12.06 -14.91 -7.22
C HIS A 290 -11.47 -14.04 -6.11
N LYS A 291 -11.46 -12.69 -6.27
CA LYS A 291 -11.00 -11.76 -5.22
C LYS A 291 -11.85 -11.90 -3.97
N VAL A 292 -13.17 -11.98 -4.10
CA VAL A 292 -14.09 -12.20 -2.99
C VAL A 292 -13.84 -13.56 -2.33
N LYS A 293 -13.69 -14.63 -3.12
CA LYS A 293 -13.42 -16.00 -2.63
C LYS A 293 -12.12 -16.03 -1.81
N ILE A 294 -11.04 -15.41 -2.27
CA ILE A 294 -9.75 -15.35 -1.56
C ILE A 294 -9.91 -14.65 -0.20
N VAL A 295 -10.50 -13.47 -0.20
CA VAL A 295 -10.70 -12.67 1.02
C VAL A 295 -11.57 -13.40 2.03
N THR A 296 -12.72 -13.91 1.61
CA THR A 296 -13.67 -14.59 2.50
C THR A 296 -13.10 -15.90 3.06
N THR A 297 -12.29 -16.62 2.28
CA THR A 297 -11.63 -17.85 2.76
C THR A 297 -10.59 -17.55 3.83
N TRP A 298 -9.77 -16.50 3.70
CA TRP A 298 -8.85 -16.08 4.75
C TRP A 298 -9.57 -15.66 6.02
N LYS A 299 -10.67 -14.90 5.89
CA LYS A 299 -11.53 -14.53 7.05
C LYS A 299 -12.16 -15.74 7.73
N LYS A 300 -12.67 -16.70 6.95
CA LYS A 300 -13.23 -17.96 7.49
C LYS A 300 -12.22 -18.74 8.33
N LYS A 301 -10.92 -18.66 7.97
CA LYS A 301 -9.82 -19.23 8.75
C LYS A 301 -9.46 -18.41 10.00
N GLY A 302 -10.13 -17.30 10.26
CA GLY A 302 -9.90 -16.44 11.43
C GLY A 302 -8.76 -15.43 11.27
N TYR A 303 -8.34 -15.12 10.04
CA TYR A 303 -7.31 -14.10 9.79
C TYR A 303 -7.93 -12.74 9.49
N ILE A 304 -7.43 -11.71 10.14
CA ILE A 304 -7.78 -10.32 9.83
C ILE A 304 -7.17 -9.92 8.50
N THR A 305 -8.04 -9.67 7.53
CA THR A 305 -7.67 -9.51 6.11
C THR A 305 -7.96 -8.10 5.62
N ALA A 306 -6.94 -7.45 5.07
CA ALA A 306 -7.06 -6.21 4.31
C ALA A 306 -7.12 -6.50 2.80
N MET A 307 -7.91 -5.74 2.04
CA MET A 307 -8.02 -5.86 0.58
C MET A 307 -7.97 -4.49 -0.07
N THR A 308 -7.08 -4.34 -1.06
CA THR A 308 -6.98 -3.11 -1.88
C THR A 308 -7.72 -3.26 -3.20
N GLY A 309 -8.13 -2.15 -3.77
CA GLY A 309 -8.67 -2.09 -5.13
C GLY A 309 -8.95 -0.67 -5.59
N ASP A 310 -9.04 -0.49 -6.91
CA ASP A 310 -9.27 0.80 -7.57
C ASP A 310 -10.51 0.79 -8.48
N GLY A 311 -10.89 -0.36 -9.03
CA GLY A 311 -12.00 -0.52 -9.97
C GLY A 311 -13.35 -0.78 -9.30
N VAL A 312 -14.43 -0.47 -10.00
CA VAL A 312 -15.82 -0.78 -9.57
C VAL A 312 -15.97 -2.28 -9.25
N ASN A 313 -15.26 -3.12 -9.98
CA ASN A 313 -15.28 -4.59 -9.84
C ASN A 313 -14.62 -5.06 -8.53
N ASP A 314 -13.83 -4.21 -7.87
CA ASP A 314 -13.16 -4.52 -6.60
C ASP A 314 -14.01 -4.21 -5.38
N ALA A 315 -15.07 -3.40 -5.54
CA ALA A 315 -15.92 -2.98 -4.43
C ALA A 315 -16.50 -4.15 -3.61
N PRO A 316 -16.95 -5.28 -4.20
CA PRO A 316 -17.41 -6.43 -3.42
C PRO A 316 -16.32 -7.06 -2.57
N SER A 317 -15.10 -7.22 -3.08
CA SER A 317 -13.96 -7.79 -2.34
C SER A 317 -13.47 -6.85 -1.24
N ILE A 318 -13.41 -5.53 -1.51
CA ILE A 318 -13.09 -4.49 -0.53
C ILE A 318 -14.10 -4.52 0.62
N LYS A 319 -15.39 -4.59 0.31
CA LYS A 319 -16.46 -4.62 1.33
C LYS A 319 -16.47 -5.94 2.13
N SER A 320 -16.00 -7.03 1.55
CA SER A 320 -15.94 -8.35 2.20
C SER A 320 -14.74 -8.49 3.14
N ALA A 321 -13.70 -7.67 3.00
CA ALA A 321 -12.52 -7.66 3.87
C ALA A 321 -12.86 -7.15 5.27
N ASP A 322 -11.96 -7.38 6.23
CA ASP A 322 -12.06 -6.74 7.56
C ASP A 322 -11.64 -5.27 7.48
N ILE A 323 -10.69 -4.98 6.58
CA ILE A 323 -10.27 -3.64 6.22
C ILE A 323 -10.32 -3.50 4.70
N GLY A 324 -11.29 -2.77 4.20
CA GLY A 324 -11.35 -2.36 2.79
C GLY A 324 -10.47 -1.13 2.54
N ILE A 325 -9.60 -1.18 1.53
CA ILE A 325 -8.66 -0.11 1.19
C ILE A 325 -8.92 0.35 -0.25
N GLY A 326 -9.33 1.59 -0.41
CA GLY A 326 -9.54 2.21 -1.71
C GLY A 326 -8.37 3.08 -2.14
N MET A 327 -8.10 3.13 -3.44
CA MET A 327 -7.10 4.03 -4.02
C MET A 327 -7.66 5.45 -4.10
N GLY A 328 -6.87 6.46 -3.78
CA GLY A 328 -7.27 7.86 -3.74
C GLY A 328 -7.12 8.57 -5.08
N ILE A 329 -6.09 8.21 -5.86
CA ILE A 329 -5.78 8.78 -7.17
C ILE A 329 -6.53 8.00 -8.26
N THR A 330 -6.25 6.71 -8.39
CA THR A 330 -6.82 5.85 -9.46
C THR A 330 -8.20 5.30 -9.12
N GLY A 331 -8.55 5.26 -7.83
CA GLY A 331 -9.79 4.64 -7.37
C GLY A 331 -11.06 5.36 -7.79
N THR A 332 -12.08 4.58 -8.14
CA THR A 332 -13.41 5.10 -8.44
C THR A 332 -14.15 5.54 -7.17
N ASP A 333 -15.17 6.39 -7.30
CA ASP A 333 -15.98 6.81 -6.15
C ASP A 333 -16.71 5.63 -5.49
N VAL A 334 -17.00 4.57 -6.27
CA VAL A 334 -17.61 3.33 -5.76
C VAL A 334 -16.64 2.60 -4.83
N THR A 335 -15.38 2.43 -5.24
CA THR A 335 -14.34 1.81 -4.40
C THR A 335 -14.02 2.66 -3.17
N LYS A 336 -13.86 3.96 -3.36
CA LYS A 336 -13.69 4.91 -2.24
C LYS A 336 -14.88 4.83 -1.28
N GLY A 337 -16.12 4.74 -1.80
CA GLY A 337 -17.33 4.60 -1.00
C GLY A 337 -17.37 3.32 -0.17
N ALA A 338 -16.96 2.19 -0.74
CA ALA A 338 -16.95 0.88 -0.11
C ALA A 338 -15.82 0.70 0.92
N ALA A 339 -14.73 1.45 0.81
CA ALA A 339 -13.53 1.31 1.60
C ALA A 339 -13.65 1.90 3.01
N ASP A 340 -12.96 1.29 3.99
CA ASP A 340 -12.78 1.79 5.36
C ASP A 340 -11.61 2.78 5.46
N MET A 341 -10.63 2.64 4.57
CA MET A 341 -9.46 3.52 4.45
C MET A 341 -9.21 3.87 2.98
N VAL A 342 -8.77 5.10 2.71
CA VAL A 342 -8.39 5.58 1.38
C VAL A 342 -6.94 6.04 1.40
N LEU A 343 -6.13 5.55 0.46
CA LEU A 343 -4.74 5.94 0.26
C LEU A 343 -4.67 7.16 -0.66
N GLN A 344 -4.09 8.25 -0.21
CA GLN A 344 -3.96 9.47 -1.03
C GLN A 344 -2.85 9.36 -2.11
N ASP A 345 -1.97 8.38 -2.01
CA ASP A 345 -0.82 8.16 -2.90
C ASP A 345 -0.84 6.81 -3.62
N ASP A 346 -1.89 6.03 -3.43
CA ASP A 346 -2.08 4.69 -4.00
C ASP A 346 -0.90 3.73 -3.75
N ASN A 347 -0.19 3.90 -2.62
CA ASN A 347 1.07 3.22 -2.36
C ASN A 347 0.93 2.14 -1.30
N PHE A 348 1.39 0.91 -1.61
CA PHE A 348 1.40 -0.20 -0.66
C PHE A 348 2.17 0.10 0.62
N ALA A 349 3.29 0.84 0.55
CA ALA A 349 4.08 1.20 1.72
C ALA A 349 3.28 2.05 2.73
N THR A 350 2.33 2.84 2.25
CA THR A 350 1.41 3.62 3.10
C THR A 350 0.47 2.71 3.89
N ILE A 351 0.08 1.54 3.35
CA ILE A 351 -0.72 0.54 4.10
C ILE A 351 0.09 0.03 5.28
N VAL A 352 1.35 -0.34 5.06
CA VAL A 352 2.25 -0.85 6.11
C VAL A 352 2.45 0.18 7.21
N THR A 353 2.70 1.44 6.80
CA THR A 353 2.79 2.57 7.73
C THR A 353 1.50 2.75 8.55
N ALA A 354 0.34 2.61 7.91
CA ALA A 354 -0.96 2.72 8.57
C ALA A 354 -1.21 1.58 9.58
N VAL A 355 -0.77 0.35 9.26
CA VAL A 355 -0.81 -0.77 10.22
C VAL A 355 0.06 -0.47 11.44
N GLY A 356 1.27 0.05 11.23
CA GLY A 356 2.15 0.48 12.33
C GLY A 356 1.50 1.54 13.22
N GLU A 357 0.86 2.56 12.61
CA GLU A 357 0.13 3.57 13.37
C GLU A 357 -1.09 2.98 14.12
N GLY A 358 -1.81 2.02 13.51
CA GLY A 358 -2.91 1.31 14.18
C GLY A 358 -2.43 0.56 15.43
N ARG A 359 -1.30 -0.15 15.36
CA ARG A 359 -0.68 -0.83 16.50
C ARG A 359 -0.26 0.16 17.59
N ARG A 360 0.37 1.29 17.20
CA ARG A 360 0.77 2.35 18.13
C ARG A 360 -0.43 2.94 18.88
N ILE A 361 -1.49 3.26 18.14
CA ILE A 361 -2.71 3.85 18.73
C ILE A 361 -3.31 2.88 19.75
N TYR A 362 -3.36 1.59 19.42
CA TYR A 362 -3.87 0.57 20.34
C TYR A 362 -3.02 0.44 21.62
N ASP A 363 -1.68 0.39 21.49
CA ASP A 363 -0.77 0.32 22.63
C ASP A 363 -0.94 1.55 23.54
N ASN A 364 -1.07 2.75 22.95
CA ASN A 364 -1.29 3.98 23.71
C ASN A 364 -2.66 4.00 24.41
N ILE A 365 -3.71 3.47 23.78
CA ILE A 365 -5.02 3.31 24.42
C ILE A 365 -4.91 2.36 25.61
N ARG A 366 -4.19 1.25 25.48
CA ARG A 366 -3.97 0.31 26.61
C ARG A 366 -3.22 0.98 27.77
N LYS A 367 -2.17 1.75 27.49
CA LYS A 367 -1.42 2.51 28.50
C LYS A 367 -2.32 3.51 29.22
N ALA A 368 -3.12 4.28 28.47
CA ALA A 368 -4.04 5.25 29.05
C ALA A 368 -5.14 4.58 29.90
N ILE A 369 -5.70 3.46 29.44
CA ILE A 369 -6.68 2.70 30.21
C ILE A 369 -6.07 2.11 31.48
N GLN A 370 -4.87 1.51 31.40
CA GLN A 370 -4.17 0.99 32.58
C GLN A 370 -3.95 2.10 33.61
N PHE A 371 -3.47 3.26 33.19
CA PHE A 371 -3.25 4.44 34.02
C PHE A 371 -4.55 4.86 34.74
N LEU A 372 -5.61 5.18 33.97
CA LEU A 372 -6.88 5.63 34.52
C LEU A 372 -7.53 4.63 35.50
N LEU A 373 -7.48 3.34 35.16
CA LEU A 373 -8.06 2.32 36.03
C LEU A 373 -7.25 2.10 37.33
N SER A 374 -5.90 2.23 37.23
CA SER A 374 -5.04 2.13 38.43
C SER A 374 -5.26 3.30 39.37
N SER A 375 -5.38 4.53 38.84
CA SER A 375 -5.69 5.73 39.61
C SER A 375 -7.04 5.63 40.29
N ASN A 376 -8.11 5.33 39.55
CA ASN A 376 -9.46 5.17 40.14
C ASN A 376 -9.52 4.06 41.16
N LEU A 377 -8.80 2.94 40.97
CA LEU A 377 -8.73 1.87 41.94
C LEU A 377 -8.01 2.32 43.24
N ALA A 378 -6.94 3.11 43.09
CA ALA A 378 -6.22 3.68 44.22
C ALA A 378 -7.12 4.61 45.07
N GLU A 379 -7.89 5.49 44.40
CA GLU A 379 -8.88 6.34 45.09
C GLU A 379 -9.91 5.52 45.83
N VAL A 380 -10.51 4.53 45.19
CA VAL A 380 -11.52 3.65 45.79
C VAL A 380 -10.96 2.91 47.02
N VAL A 381 -9.79 2.30 46.90
CA VAL A 381 -9.14 1.55 48.00
C VAL A 381 -8.81 2.50 49.15
N ALA A 382 -8.21 3.64 48.89
CA ALA A 382 -7.78 4.60 49.88
C ALA A 382 -8.99 5.20 50.65
N VAL A 383 -10.02 5.63 49.92
CA VAL A 383 -11.27 6.17 50.53
C VAL A 383 -12.02 5.10 51.30
N PHE A 384 -12.08 3.86 50.77
CA PHE A 384 -12.73 2.75 51.48
C PHE A 384 -12.05 2.45 52.81
N VAL A 385 -10.72 2.31 52.83
CA VAL A 385 -9.93 2.06 54.05
C VAL A 385 -10.08 3.22 55.04
N ALA A 386 -9.99 4.47 54.59
CA ALA A 386 -10.17 5.64 55.43
C ALA A 386 -11.57 5.67 56.08
N THR A 387 -12.60 5.34 55.31
CA THR A 387 -13.98 5.26 55.83
C THR A 387 -14.15 4.15 56.90
N MET A 388 -13.52 2.99 56.66
CA MET A 388 -13.53 1.89 57.65
C MET A 388 -12.79 2.25 58.93
N LEU A 389 -11.77 3.08 58.85
CA LEU A 389 -11.00 3.55 59.99
C LEU A 389 -11.59 4.82 60.64
N GLY A 390 -12.67 5.38 60.06
CA GLY A 390 -13.45 6.48 60.64
C GLY A 390 -12.93 7.88 60.40
N PHE A 391 -12.15 8.12 59.33
CA PHE A 391 -11.64 9.46 58.97
C PHE A 391 -11.91 9.84 57.50
N THR A 392 -11.86 11.13 57.24
CA THR A 392 -11.98 11.68 55.86
C THR A 392 -10.61 11.87 55.26
N LEU A 393 -10.29 11.01 54.25
CA LEU A 393 -8.98 11.10 53.51
C LEU A 393 -8.93 12.27 52.58
N LEU A 394 -9.96 12.47 51.77
CA LEU A 394 -10.06 13.50 50.72
C LEU A 394 -11.48 14.07 50.67
N ARG A 395 -11.60 15.35 50.41
CA ARG A 395 -12.91 16.00 50.15
C ARG A 395 -13.38 15.73 48.73
N PRO A 396 -14.69 15.80 48.43
CA PRO A 396 -15.21 15.63 47.08
C PRO A 396 -14.54 16.55 46.02
N MET A 397 -14.14 17.75 46.41
CA MET A 397 -13.45 18.69 45.53
C MET A 397 -12.06 18.20 45.17
N HIS A 398 -11.37 17.49 46.07
CA HIS A 398 -10.04 16.90 45.75
C HIS A 398 -10.18 15.79 44.73
N LEU A 399 -11.16 14.89 44.91
CA LEU A 399 -11.42 13.80 43.95
C LEU A 399 -11.87 14.34 42.60
N LEU A 400 -12.66 15.40 42.55
CA LEU A 400 -13.07 16.05 41.33
C LEU A 400 -11.84 16.65 40.61
N TRP A 401 -10.94 17.29 41.34
CA TRP A 401 -9.71 17.86 40.78
C TRP A 401 -8.81 16.77 40.21
N ILE A 402 -8.59 15.69 40.94
CA ILE A 402 -7.76 14.57 40.49
C ILE A 402 -8.32 14.01 39.17
N ASN A 403 -9.57 13.60 39.16
CA ASN A 403 -10.18 12.99 37.99
C ASN A 403 -10.29 13.92 36.78
N LEU A 404 -10.47 15.24 36.99
CA LEU A 404 -10.61 16.19 35.89
C LEU A 404 -9.27 16.71 35.35
N ILE A 405 -8.29 16.90 36.23
CA ILE A 405 -7.02 17.54 35.85
C ILE A 405 -5.89 16.53 35.84
N THR A 406 -5.58 15.88 36.97
CA THR A 406 -4.40 15.01 37.10
C THR A 406 -4.52 13.72 36.31
N ASP A 407 -5.73 13.21 36.09
CA ASP A 407 -5.96 11.99 35.28
C ASP A 407 -6.06 12.32 33.78
N THR A 408 -6.75 13.41 33.43
CA THR A 408 -7.07 13.70 32.03
C THR A 408 -5.83 14.06 31.21
N PHE A 409 -4.96 14.93 31.73
CA PHE A 409 -3.81 15.41 30.96
C PHE A 409 -2.74 14.33 30.75
N PRO A 410 -2.34 13.51 31.77
CA PRO A 410 -1.43 12.39 31.53
C PRO A 410 -2.02 11.32 30.62
N ALA A 411 -3.32 10.99 30.74
CA ALA A 411 -3.98 10.06 29.84
C ALA A 411 -3.94 10.52 28.38
N LEU A 412 -4.12 11.84 28.12
CA LEU A 412 -3.96 12.42 26.79
C LEU A 412 -2.51 12.37 26.32
N ALA A 413 -1.53 12.65 27.19
CA ALA A 413 -0.12 12.55 26.86
C ALA A 413 0.29 11.13 26.47
N LEU A 414 -0.12 10.12 27.25
CA LEU A 414 0.05 8.70 26.94
C LEU A 414 -0.58 8.32 25.59
N GLY A 415 -1.77 8.88 25.31
CA GLY A 415 -2.45 8.67 24.02
C GLY A 415 -1.68 9.22 22.79
N MET A 416 -0.76 10.17 22.99
CA MET A 416 0.04 10.78 21.95
C MET A 416 1.47 10.25 21.85
N GLU A 417 1.87 9.36 22.74
CA GLU A 417 3.23 8.83 22.83
C GLU A 417 3.71 8.24 21.50
N GLU A 418 4.98 8.34 21.22
CA GLU A 418 5.59 7.71 20.06
C GLU A 418 5.56 6.19 20.18
N GLY A 419 5.47 5.49 19.04
CA GLY A 419 5.49 4.03 19.03
C GLY A 419 6.83 3.45 19.43
N GLU A 420 6.81 2.30 20.08
CA GLU A 420 8.02 1.58 20.42
C GLU A 420 8.75 1.10 19.16
N ARG A 421 10.09 1.07 19.21
CA ARG A 421 10.95 0.75 18.04
C ARG A 421 10.78 -0.66 17.49
N ASP A 422 10.24 -1.58 18.28
CA ASP A 422 9.99 -2.98 17.91
C ASP A 422 8.57 -3.26 17.45
N LEU A 423 7.72 -2.25 17.34
CA LEU A 423 6.30 -2.35 17.04
C LEU A 423 6.01 -3.18 15.77
N MET A 424 6.79 -2.96 14.72
CA MET A 424 6.70 -3.70 13.45
C MET A 424 7.60 -4.95 13.40
N LYS A 425 8.12 -5.41 14.53
CA LYS A 425 8.79 -6.71 14.70
C LYS A 425 7.94 -7.70 15.50
N ARG A 426 6.84 -7.24 16.09
CA ARG A 426 5.89 -8.07 16.83
C ARG A 426 4.91 -8.71 15.89
N LYS A 427 4.46 -9.93 16.20
CA LYS A 427 3.34 -10.57 15.47
C LYS A 427 2.06 -9.77 15.68
N PRO A 428 1.11 -9.82 14.71
CA PRO A 428 -0.21 -9.22 14.89
C PRO A 428 -0.91 -9.79 16.14
N ARG A 429 -1.61 -8.93 16.85
CA ARG A 429 -2.44 -9.30 17.98
C ARG A 429 -3.67 -10.08 17.49
N ASP A 430 -4.15 -11.03 18.30
CA ASP A 430 -5.46 -11.64 18.08
C ASP A 430 -6.56 -10.59 18.33
N ASP A 431 -7.52 -10.47 17.44
CA ASP A 431 -8.65 -9.53 17.57
C ASP A 431 -9.57 -9.85 18.75
N LYS A 432 -9.57 -11.11 19.19
CA LYS A 432 -10.34 -11.59 20.36
C LYS A 432 -9.64 -11.30 21.70
N GLU A 433 -8.40 -10.87 21.65
CA GLU A 433 -7.63 -10.56 22.85
C GLU A 433 -8.15 -9.27 23.50
N GLY A 434 -8.73 -9.38 24.70
CA GLY A 434 -9.27 -8.24 25.45
C GLY A 434 -8.19 -7.24 25.89
N ILE A 435 -8.61 -6.01 26.20
CA ILE A 435 -7.73 -4.92 26.65
C ILE A 435 -6.89 -5.30 27.88
N PHE A 436 -7.44 -6.15 28.75
CA PHE A 436 -6.77 -6.61 29.98
C PHE A 436 -5.81 -7.78 29.79
N ALA A 437 -5.68 -8.30 28.60
CA ALA A 437 -4.76 -9.39 28.30
C ALA A 437 -3.29 -8.97 28.49
N GLY A 438 -2.38 -9.96 28.52
CA GLY A 438 -0.95 -9.69 28.69
C GLY A 438 -0.54 -9.08 30.02
N GLY A 439 -1.33 -9.33 31.09
CA GLY A 439 -1.01 -8.89 32.45
C GLY A 439 -1.51 -7.48 32.84
N VAL A 440 -2.15 -6.75 31.94
CA VAL A 440 -2.65 -5.38 32.20
C VAL A 440 -3.61 -5.37 33.40
N GLY A 441 -4.54 -6.33 33.48
CA GLY A 441 -5.49 -6.41 34.62
C GLY A 441 -4.78 -6.59 35.97
N LEU A 442 -3.76 -7.45 36.02
CA LEU A 442 -2.96 -7.65 37.23
C LEU A 442 -2.20 -6.38 37.61
N ASN A 443 -1.60 -5.71 36.60
CA ASN A 443 -0.86 -4.47 36.83
C ASN A 443 -1.78 -3.36 37.36
N VAL A 444 -2.99 -3.22 36.83
CA VAL A 444 -4.01 -2.28 37.35
C VAL A 444 -4.26 -2.51 38.82
N VAL A 445 -4.48 -3.78 39.24
CA VAL A 445 -4.76 -4.11 40.65
C VAL A 445 -3.54 -3.83 41.54
N LEU A 446 -2.34 -4.28 41.13
CA LEU A 446 -1.13 -4.08 41.93
C LEU A 446 -0.76 -2.59 42.03
N GLN A 447 -0.81 -1.83 40.95
CA GLN A 447 -0.55 -0.40 40.95
C GLN A 447 -1.58 0.37 41.77
N GLY A 448 -2.88 0.08 41.61
CA GLY A 448 -3.94 0.74 42.34
C GLY A 448 -3.84 0.52 43.87
N ILE A 449 -3.58 -0.73 44.29
CA ILE A 449 -3.36 -1.03 45.71
C ILE A 449 -2.09 -0.31 46.22
N PHE A 450 -1.00 -0.36 45.49
CA PHE A 450 0.27 0.27 45.89
C PHE A 450 0.12 1.78 46.06
N ILE A 451 -0.48 2.48 45.10
CA ILE A 451 -0.74 3.92 45.18
C ILE A 451 -1.67 4.24 46.33
N GLY A 452 -2.74 3.44 46.51
CA GLY A 452 -3.68 3.62 47.62
C GLY A 452 -3.00 3.48 49.00
N VAL A 453 -2.11 2.50 49.17
CA VAL A 453 -1.34 2.31 50.40
C VAL A 453 -0.38 3.49 50.64
N ILE A 454 0.36 3.96 49.66
CA ILE A 454 1.25 5.11 49.81
C ILE A 454 0.45 6.37 50.18
N THR A 455 -0.69 6.57 49.56
CA THR A 455 -1.60 7.69 49.86
C THR A 455 -2.07 7.67 51.30
N LEU A 456 -2.49 6.50 51.81
CA LEU A 456 -2.89 6.33 53.22
C LEU A 456 -1.70 6.59 54.17
N LEU A 457 -0.53 6.03 53.87
CA LEU A 457 0.68 6.28 54.67
C LEU A 457 1.02 7.76 54.74
N SER A 458 0.91 8.45 53.59
CA SER A 458 1.13 9.89 53.53
C SER A 458 0.15 10.68 54.40
N TYR A 459 -1.12 10.28 54.43
CA TYR A 459 -2.11 10.86 55.30
C TYR A 459 -1.73 10.71 56.81
N PHE A 460 -1.35 9.50 57.22
CA PHE A 460 -0.92 9.26 58.61
C PHE A 460 0.32 10.03 59.00
N ILE A 461 1.29 10.18 58.12
CA ILE A 461 2.48 11.02 58.36
C ILE A 461 2.06 12.48 58.51
N GLY A 462 1.21 13.01 57.68
CA GLY A 462 0.70 14.38 57.79
C GLY A 462 -0.10 14.61 59.06
N HIS A 463 -0.95 13.65 59.44
CA HIS A 463 -1.68 13.68 60.74
C HIS A 463 -0.71 13.68 61.93
N TYR A 464 0.33 12.86 61.89
CA TYR A 464 1.35 12.85 62.97
C TYR A 464 2.12 14.18 63.04
N ILE A 465 2.43 14.81 61.93
CA ILE A 465 3.08 16.13 61.88
C ILE A 465 2.21 17.19 62.54
N GLU A 466 0.91 17.18 62.26
CA GLU A 466 -0.06 18.13 62.78
C GLU A 466 -0.36 17.94 64.26
N THR A 467 -0.53 16.69 64.72
CA THR A 467 -1.04 16.37 66.05
C THR A 467 0.04 15.85 67.00
N GLY A 468 1.17 15.37 66.51
CA GLY A 468 2.23 14.72 67.29
C GLY A 468 1.87 13.30 67.77
N VAL A 469 0.73 12.75 67.37
CA VAL A 469 0.25 11.45 67.84
C VAL A 469 0.00 10.50 66.65
N TRP A 470 0.42 9.21 66.79
CA TRP A 470 0.10 8.16 65.85
C TRP A 470 -1.24 7.49 66.24
N GLU A 471 -2.28 7.76 65.46
CA GLU A 471 -3.59 7.12 65.62
C GLU A 471 -3.97 6.38 64.34
N TRP A 472 -4.42 5.13 64.48
CA TRP A 472 -4.84 4.30 63.34
C TRP A 472 -6.35 4.19 63.23
N THR A 473 -7.11 4.56 64.30
CA THR A 473 -8.57 4.56 64.33
C THR A 473 -9.07 5.82 65.01
N PHE A 474 -9.97 6.52 64.32
CA PHE A 474 -10.58 7.77 64.79
C PHE A 474 -11.95 7.44 65.37
N LYS A 475 -12.06 7.30 66.71
CA LYS A 475 -13.36 7.13 67.38
C LYS A 475 -14.02 8.49 67.62
N GLU A 476 -15.17 8.69 66.95
CA GLU A 476 -16.21 9.66 67.30
C GLU A 476 -15.73 11.12 67.60
N SER A 477 -15.15 11.82 66.64
CA SER A 477 -15.29 13.26 66.64
C SER A 477 -15.58 13.74 65.22
N LEU A 478 -16.57 14.60 65.06
CA LEU A 478 -16.83 15.40 63.86
C LEU A 478 -15.63 16.31 63.45
N GLU A 479 -14.58 16.32 64.26
CA GLU A 479 -13.32 17.04 64.13
C GLU A 479 -12.18 16.17 63.60
N GLY A 480 -12.41 14.95 63.19
CA GLY A 480 -11.40 14.02 62.67
C GLY A 480 -10.90 14.35 61.26
N MET A 481 -10.76 15.62 60.93
CA MET A 481 -10.14 16.07 59.69
C MET A 481 -8.77 16.64 59.98
N SER A 482 -7.71 15.88 59.66
CA SER A 482 -6.37 16.41 59.61
C SER A 482 -6.16 17.19 58.35
N MET A 483 -5.89 18.49 58.42
CA MET A 483 -5.67 19.34 57.23
C MET A 483 -4.32 19.01 56.57
N ASP A 484 -3.26 18.77 57.36
CA ASP A 484 -1.97 18.38 56.84
C ASP A 484 -2.00 16.95 56.27
N GLY A 485 -2.70 16.04 56.97
CA GLY A 485 -2.94 14.70 56.45
C GLY A 485 -3.63 14.66 55.10
N MET A 486 -4.76 15.40 54.96
CA MET A 486 -5.47 15.53 53.68
C MET A 486 -4.63 16.16 52.58
N THR A 487 -3.86 17.20 52.92
CA THR A 487 -2.96 17.90 51.95
C THR A 487 -1.86 16.96 51.45
N MET A 488 -1.22 16.21 52.38
CA MET A 488 -0.19 15.24 52.01
C MET A 488 -0.76 14.09 51.18
N ALA A 489 -1.95 13.55 51.55
CA ALA A 489 -2.61 12.52 50.77
C ALA A 489 -2.94 13.00 49.34
N PHE A 490 -3.53 14.21 49.22
CA PHE A 490 -3.85 14.81 47.92
C PHE A 490 -2.64 15.03 47.05
N LEU A 491 -1.55 15.59 47.62
CA LEU A 491 -0.29 15.82 46.86
C LEU A 491 0.35 14.50 46.46
N THR A 492 0.38 13.49 47.38
CA THR A 492 0.96 12.18 47.07
C THR A 492 0.19 11.50 45.95
N LEU A 493 -1.15 11.47 46.03
CA LEU A 493 -1.94 10.86 44.95
C LEU A 493 -1.73 11.56 43.65
N SER A 494 -1.80 12.91 43.59
CA SER A 494 -1.57 13.68 42.39
C SER A 494 -0.17 13.53 41.80
N MET A 495 0.88 13.39 42.65
CA MET A 495 2.27 13.25 42.19
C MET A 495 2.62 11.83 41.75
N THR A 496 1.96 10.80 42.29
CA THR A 496 2.16 9.40 41.87
C THR A 496 1.47 9.08 40.53
N GLU A 497 0.53 9.92 40.11
CA GLU A 497 -0.16 9.84 38.82
C GLU A 497 0.56 10.61 37.68
N MET A 498 1.47 11.53 38.02
CA MET A 498 2.29 12.27 37.07
C MET A 498 3.63 11.57 36.79
#